data_5f2e59089b0267908f076a5bdaae151e
#
_entry.id   5f2e59089b0267908f076a5bdaae151e
#
_cell.length_a   1.000
_cell.length_b   1.000
_cell.length_c   1.000
_cell.angle_alpha   90.00
_cell.angle_beta   90.00
_cell.angle_gamma   90.00
#
_symmetry.space_group_name_H-M   'P 1'
#
loop_
_entity.id
_entity.type
_entity.pdbx_description
1 polymer ?
#
loop_
_entity_poly.entity_id
_entity_poly.type
_entity_poly.pdbx_seq_one_letter_code
_entity_poly.pdbx_strand_id
1 'polypeptide(L)'
;NSESKYDKKISASAFTDYVSCSLKFFFGKIAGLAEPKDLPDEIGPHTVGTMLHTVMESFYRDSIGKEVTADYIRQREKLLPAMSKAAMIQELKLNPDYEYLQSALQQIIIKVIEQYALKVLRHDEQIAPFIIKELEDREAYTPLFSIEVEGREEQVRLMGIIDRVDIHQNKTRIVDYKTGKDQLRYGDFEGLFDEEAKGQNKALLQTLFY
;
A
#
# COMPACT_ATOMS: atom_id res chain seq x y z
N ASN A 1 -7.02 37.64 3.29
CA ASN A 1 -6.61 36.37 2.68
C ASN A 1 -5.56 35.73 3.57
N SER A 2 -5.98 35.09 4.65
CA SER A 2 -5.13 34.18 5.42
C SER A 2 -5.42 32.77 4.91
N GLU A 3 -4.68 32.33 3.90
CA GLU A 3 -4.54 30.93 3.60
C GLU A 3 -4.10 30.25 4.89
N SER A 4 -4.91 29.32 5.38
CA SER A 4 -4.66 28.52 6.57
C SER A 4 -3.31 27.83 6.40
N LYS A 5 -2.33 28.21 7.20
CA LYS A 5 -0.91 27.82 7.12
C LYS A 5 -0.69 26.32 7.46
N TYR A 6 -1.75 25.57 7.72
CA TYR A 6 -1.70 24.15 8.06
C TYR A 6 -2.77 23.41 7.24
N ASP A 7 -2.38 22.90 6.09
CA ASP A 7 -3.14 21.89 5.38
C ASP A 7 -3.11 20.62 6.25
N LYS A 8 -4.11 20.47 7.10
CA LYS A 8 -4.21 19.35 8.06
C LYS A 8 -4.48 18.07 7.26
N LYS A 9 -3.42 17.31 7.02
CA LYS A 9 -3.48 16.06 6.26
C LYS A 9 -3.35 14.88 7.20
N ILE A 10 -4.29 13.95 7.15
CA ILE A 10 -4.28 12.71 7.93
C ILE A 10 -4.19 11.53 6.97
N SER A 11 -3.12 10.73 7.08
CA SER A 11 -3.00 9.48 6.33
C SER A 11 -3.65 8.30 7.07
N ALA A 12 -4.02 7.25 6.34
CA ALA A 12 -4.51 6.01 6.93
C ALA A 12 -3.54 5.44 7.98
N SER A 13 -2.22 5.52 7.73
CA SER A 13 -1.20 5.09 8.69
C SER A 13 -1.16 5.99 9.94
N ALA A 14 -1.29 7.32 9.77
CA ALA A 14 -1.35 8.25 10.89
C ALA A 14 -2.59 8.01 11.76
N PHE A 15 -3.74 7.76 11.13
CA PHE A 15 -4.97 7.42 11.81
C PHE A 15 -4.84 6.10 12.59
N THR A 16 -4.29 5.05 11.97
CA THR A 16 -4.04 3.76 12.63
C THR A 16 -3.04 3.87 13.78
N ASP A 17 -2.00 4.70 13.63
CA ASP A 17 -1.05 4.97 14.71
C ASP A 17 -1.74 5.65 15.90
N TYR A 18 -2.63 6.64 15.64
CA TYR A 18 -3.40 7.32 16.67
C TYR A 18 -4.32 6.38 17.44
N VAL A 19 -5.11 5.58 16.72
CA VAL A 19 -6.03 4.59 17.33
C VAL A 19 -5.27 3.51 18.10
N SER A 20 -4.08 3.13 17.64
CA SER A 20 -3.25 2.11 18.32
C SER A 20 -2.52 2.64 19.55
N CYS A 21 -2.06 3.87 19.52
CA CYS A 21 -1.34 4.51 20.62
C CYS A 21 -1.18 6.02 20.32
N SER A 22 -1.91 6.85 21.05
CA SER A 22 -1.86 8.31 20.91
C SER A 22 -0.44 8.87 21.11
N LEU A 23 0.36 8.26 21.99
CA LEU A 23 1.75 8.65 22.25
C LEU A 23 2.66 8.34 21.04
N LYS A 24 2.48 7.19 20.40
CA LYS A 24 3.21 6.83 19.17
C LYS A 24 2.89 7.83 18.05
N PHE A 25 1.61 8.17 17.89
CA PHE A 25 1.17 9.20 16.94
C PHE A 25 1.82 10.54 17.24
N PHE A 26 1.78 10.98 18.50
CA PHE A 26 2.38 12.27 18.90
C PHE A 26 3.86 12.31 18.56
N PHE A 27 4.66 11.34 18.99
CA PHE A 27 6.09 11.35 18.74
C PHE A 27 6.42 11.19 17.25
N GLY A 28 5.76 10.26 16.54
CA GLY A 28 6.06 9.99 15.14
C GLY A 28 5.55 11.05 14.16
N LYS A 29 4.34 11.59 14.39
CA LYS A 29 3.67 12.47 13.42
C LYS A 29 3.68 13.94 13.81
N ILE A 30 3.64 14.26 15.10
CA ILE A 30 3.62 15.67 15.58
C ILE A 30 5.03 16.15 15.93
N ALA A 31 5.75 15.38 16.76
CA ALA A 31 7.11 15.74 17.18
C ALA A 31 8.18 15.39 16.13
N GLY A 32 7.84 14.60 15.10
CA GLY A 32 8.75 14.23 14.01
C GLY A 32 9.92 13.34 14.45
N LEU A 33 9.76 12.62 15.58
CA LEU A 33 10.76 11.66 16.05
C LEU A 33 10.62 10.38 15.24
N ALA A 34 11.57 10.13 14.35
CA ALA A 34 11.64 8.88 13.62
C ALA A 34 12.44 7.84 14.43
N GLU A 35 11.94 6.60 14.48
CA GLU A 35 12.78 5.49 14.90
C GLU A 35 14.01 5.42 13.99
N PRO A 36 15.20 5.14 14.51
CA PRO A 36 16.36 4.89 13.67
C PRO A 36 16.00 3.81 12.66
N LYS A 37 16.16 4.11 11.37
CA LYS A 37 15.98 3.07 10.35
C LYS A 37 17.02 2.00 10.60
N ASP A 38 16.57 0.75 10.73
CA ASP A 38 17.47 -0.38 10.78
C ASP A 38 18.49 -0.30 9.65
N LEU A 39 19.73 -0.73 9.94
CA LEU A 39 20.80 -0.70 8.95
C LEU A 39 20.35 -1.39 7.67
N PRO A 40 20.71 -0.88 6.48
CA PRO A 40 20.19 -1.36 5.19
C PRO A 40 20.60 -2.81 4.83
N ASP A 41 21.22 -3.54 5.72
CA ASP A 41 21.76 -4.88 5.46
C ASP A 41 20.74 -6.02 5.67
N GLU A 42 19.59 -5.77 6.28
CA GLU A 42 18.56 -6.80 6.45
C GLU A 42 17.33 -6.52 5.60
N ILE A 43 17.04 -7.44 4.66
CA ILE A 43 15.82 -7.42 3.88
C ILE A 43 14.68 -7.93 4.78
N GLY A 44 13.99 -6.99 5.43
CA GLY A 44 12.88 -7.29 6.32
C GLY A 44 11.55 -7.49 5.58
N PRO A 45 10.49 -7.90 6.31
CA PRO A 45 9.14 -8.08 5.74
C PRO A 45 8.58 -6.82 5.06
N HIS A 46 8.90 -5.64 5.57
CA HIS A 46 8.50 -4.35 4.98
C HIS A 46 9.08 -4.19 3.57
N THR A 47 10.37 -4.47 3.40
CA THR A 47 11.08 -4.38 2.13
C THR A 47 10.46 -5.32 1.08
N VAL A 48 10.11 -6.56 1.49
CA VAL A 48 9.41 -7.52 0.62
C VAL A 48 8.04 -6.99 0.21
N GLY A 49 7.32 -6.33 1.12
CA GLY A 49 6.05 -5.67 0.82
C GLY A 49 6.22 -4.59 -0.25
N THR A 50 7.13 -3.65 -0.04
CA THR A 50 7.41 -2.57 -1.00
C THR A 50 7.80 -3.11 -2.38
N MET A 51 8.63 -4.18 -2.44
CA MET A 51 8.99 -4.81 -3.71
C MET A 51 7.77 -5.41 -4.42
N LEU A 52 6.82 -6.04 -3.69
CA LEU A 52 5.59 -6.55 -4.30
C LEU A 52 4.77 -5.41 -4.91
N HIS A 53 4.57 -4.29 -4.19
CA HIS A 53 3.86 -3.12 -4.71
C HIS A 53 4.51 -2.61 -6.00
N THR A 54 5.84 -2.44 -6.00
CA THR A 54 6.60 -2.01 -7.19
C THR A 54 6.40 -2.97 -8.38
N VAL A 55 6.39 -4.28 -8.14
CA VAL A 55 6.15 -5.28 -9.20
C VAL A 55 4.73 -5.16 -9.74
N MET A 56 3.72 -5.08 -8.88
CA MET A 56 2.32 -5.00 -9.30
C MET A 56 2.02 -3.69 -10.03
N GLU A 57 2.55 -2.57 -9.54
CA GLU A 57 2.48 -1.29 -10.25
C GLU A 57 3.11 -1.38 -11.64
N SER A 58 4.33 -1.89 -11.74
CA SER A 58 5.04 -2.06 -13.02
C SER A 58 4.30 -2.99 -13.96
N PHE A 59 3.67 -4.03 -13.44
CA PHE A 59 2.91 -5.00 -14.22
C PHE A 59 1.69 -4.35 -14.90
N TYR A 60 0.98 -3.48 -14.20
CA TYR A 60 -0.27 -2.88 -14.70
C TYR A 60 -0.14 -1.45 -15.24
N ARG A 61 1.01 -0.81 -15.11
CA ARG A 61 1.21 0.61 -15.49
C ARG A 61 0.75 0.93 -16.91
N ASP A 62 1.07 0.06 -17.87
CA ASP A 62 0.70 0.25 -19.28
C ASP A 62 -0.79 -0.02 -19.58
N SER A 63 -1.53 -0.48 -18.57
CA SER A 63 -2.94 -0.84 -18.67
C SER A 63 -3.89 0.18 -18.07
N ILE A 64 -3.38 1.29 -17.54
CA ILE A 64 -4.24 2.37 -17.01
C ILE A 64 -5.19 2.85 -18.11
N GLY A 65 -6.48 2.89 -17.81
CA GLY A 65 -7.56 3.26 -18.72
C GLY A 65 -7.92 2.18 -19.77
N LYS A 66 -7.27 1.01 -19.74
CA LYS A 66 -7.50 -0.08 -20.69
C LYS A 66 -8.13 -1.29 -19.98
N GLU A 67 -8.78 -2.10 -20.79
CA GLU A 67 -9.32 -3.39 -20.33
C GLU A 67 -8.18 -4.41 -20.13
N VAL A 68 -8.11 -4.98 -18.95
CA VAL A 68 -7.21 -6.08 -18.60
C VAL A 68 -7.96 -7.39 -18.74
N THR A 69 -7.55 -8.21 -19.71
CA THR A 69 -8.12 -9.54 -19.95
C THR A 69 -7.25 -10.64 -19.35
N ALA A 70 -7.81 -11.85 -19.20
CA ALA A 70 -7.04 -13.01 -18.76
C ALA A 70 -5.85 -13.31 -19.68
N ASP A 71 -6.01 -13.11 -21.01
CA ASP A 71 -4.93 -13.30 -21.98
C ASP A 71 -3.81 -12.28 -21.80
N TYR A 72 -4.14 -11.01 -21.52
CA TYR A 72 -3.16 -9.98 -21.19
C TYR A 72 -2.30 -10.41 -20.00
N ILE A 73 -2.95 -10.90 -18.93
CA ILE A 73 -2.25 -11.32 -17.71
C ILE A 73 -1.31 -12.49 -18.05
N ARG A 74 -1.79 -13.53 -18.71
CA ARG A 74 -0.98 -14.71 -19.10
C ARG A 74 0.22 -14.35 -19.97
N GLN A 75 0.04 -13.46 -20.93
CA GLN A 75 1.13 -13.03 -21.82
C GLN A 75 2.22 -12.24 -21.08
N ARG A 76 1.82 -11.43 -20.12
CA ARG A 76 2.74 -10.57 -19.33
C ARG A 76 3.40 -11.29 -18.15
N GLU A 77 2.84 -12.38 -17.68
CA GLU A 77 3.37 -13.17 -16.55
C GLU A 77 4.86 -13.54 -16.75
N LYS A 78 5.27 -13.80 -17.97
CA LYS A 78 6.68 -14.09 -18.32
C LYS A 78 7.66 -12.98 -17.98
N LEU A 79 7.17 -11.75 -17.75
CA LEU A 79 7.99 -10.59 -17.38
C LEU A 79 8.24 -10.51 -15.87
N LEU A 80 7.52 -11.27 -15.04
CA LEU A 80 7.64 -11.21 -13.58
C LEU A 80 9.06 -11.39 -13.05
N PRO A 81 9.88 -12.34 -13.57
CA PRO A 81 11.25 -12.47 -13.07
C PRO A 81 12.08 -11.21 -13.28
N ALA A 82 11.93 -10.55 -14.42
CA ALA A 82 12.63 -9.30 -14.71
C ALA A 82 12.12 -8.14 -13.85
N MET A 83 10.80 -8.05 -13.66
CA MET A 83 10.17 -7.03 -12.81
C MET A 83 10.56 -7.20 -11.34
N SER A 84 10.58 -8.43 -10.82
CA SER A 84 10.98 -8.73 -9.45
C SER A 84 12.45 -8.40 -9.19
N LYS A 85 13.33 -8.69 -10.16
CA LYS A 85 14.74 -8.28 -10.11
C LYS A 85 14.89 -6.76 -10.11
N ALA A 86 14.16 -6.07 -10.98
CA ALA A 86 14.18 -4.60 -11.06
C ALA A 86 13.68 -3.95 -9.77
N ALA A 87 12.60 -4.47 -9.17
CA ALA A 87 12.08 -4.00 -7.89
C ALA A 87 13.12 -4.15 -6.76
N MET A 88 13.85 -5.25 -6.72
CA MET A 88 14.93 -5.45 -5.75
C MET A 88 16.07 -4.44 -5.95
N ILE A 89 16.50 -4.23 -7.19
CA ILE A 89 17.57 -3.26 -7.50
C ILE A 89 17.15 -1.86 -7.05
N GLN A 90 15.90 -1.48 -7.32
CA GLN A 90 15.35 -0.19 -6.95
C GLN A 90 15.28 -0.02 -5.43
N GLU A 91 14.71 -0.99 -4.72
CA GLU A 91 14.47 -0.89 -3.28
C GLU A 91 15.77 -0.91 -2.47
N LEU A 92 16.73 -1.75 -2.87
CA LEU A 92 18.04 -1.83 -2.23
C LEU A 92 19.03 -0.80 -2.78
N LYS A 93 18.61 0.07 -3.72
CA LYS A 93 19.45 1.09 -4.37
C LYS A 93 20.75 0.52 -4.94
N LEU A 94 20.66 -0.68 -5.51
CA LEU A 94 21.78 -1.34 -6.12
C LEU A 94 22.14 -0.68 -7.45
N ASN A 95 23.43 -0.72 -7.83
CA ASN A 95 23.83 -0.24 -9.15
C ASN A 95 23.38 -1.26 -10.23
N PRO A 96 22.54 -0.87 -11.20
CA PRO A 96 22.02 -1.77 -12.22
C PRO A 96 23.11 -2.28 -13.20
N ASP A 97 24.22 -1.55 -13.33
CA ASP A 97 25.32 -1.89 -14.26
C ASP A 97 26.27 -2.96 -13.70
N TYR A 98 26.16 -3.27 -12.42
CA TYR A 98 26.91 -4.40 -11.87
C TYR A 98 26.13 -5.70 -12.17
N GLU A 99 26.77 -6.65 -12.86
CA GLU A 99 26.40 -8.06 -12.84
C GLU A 99 26.55 -8.56 -11.40
N TYR A 100 25.58 -8.20 -10.56
CA TYR A 100 25.57 -8.67 -9.20
C TYR A 100 25.44 -10.17 -9.22
N LEU A 101 26.44 -10.86 -8.73
CA LEU A 101 26.31 -12.17 -8.14
C LEU A 101 25.30 -11.99 -6.98
N GLN A 102 24.02 -12.11 -7.30
CA GLN A 102 22.96 -12.02 -6.31
C GLN A 102 23.29 -13.01 -5.21
N SER A 103 23.34 -12.55 -3.98
CA SER A 103 23.50 -13.48 -2.86
C SER A 103 22.37 -14.51 -2.91
N ALA A 104 22.58 -15.70 -2.36
CA ALA A 104 21.55 -16.74 -2.31
C ALA A 104 20.26 -16.21 -1.67
N LEU A 105 20.37 -15.34 -0.66
CA LEU A 105 19.24 -14.69 -0.01
C LEU A 105 18.45 -13.81 -0.98
N GLN A 106 19.12 -12.97 -1.77
CA GLN A 106 18.47 -12.10 -2.77
C GLN A 106 17.72 -12.93 -3.83
N GLN A 107 18.30 -14.04 -4.28
CA GLN A 107 17.62 -14.95 -5.21
C GLN A 107 16.37 -15.57 -4.60
N ILE A 108 16.42 -15.97 -3.33
CA ILE A 108 15.26 -16.50 -2.61
C ILE A 108 14.17 -15.44 -2.53
N ILE A 109 14.53 -14.20 -2.16
CA ILE A 109 13.56 -13.10 -2.02
C ILE A 109 12.90 -12.77 -3.37
N ILE A 110 13.67 -12.70 -4.46
CA ILE A 110 13.10 -12.51 -5.80
C ILE A 110 12.05 -13.59 -6.08
N LYS A 111 12.36 -14.86 -5.78
CA LYS A 111 11.40 -15.96 -5.97
C LYS A 111 10.18 -15.86 -5.09
N VAL A 112 10.32 -15.39 -3.86
CA VAL A 112 9.19 -15.14 -2.95
C VAL A 112 8.27 -14.04 -3.52
N ILE A 113 8.84 -12.95 -4.01
CA ILE A 113 8.09 -11.85 -4.63
C ILE A 113 7.36 -12.34 -5.88
N GLU A 114 8.04 -13.10 -6.75
CA GLU A 114 7.42 -13.73 -7.92
C GLU A 114 6.19 -14.58 -7.52
N GLN A 115 6.32 -15.38 -6.46
CA GLN A 115 5.22 -16.23 -5.99
C GLN A 115 4.04 -15.41 -5.41
N TYR A 116 4.31 -14.31 -4.70
CA TYR A 116 3.25 -13.42 -4.23
C TYR A 116 2.56 -12.73 -5.39
N ALA A 117 3.31 -12.18 -6.35
CA ALA A 117 2.75 -11.57 -7.55
C ALA A 117 1.92 -12.58 -8.36
N LEU A 118 2.41 -13.81 -8.55
CA LEU A 118 1.66 -14.88 -9.22
C LEU A 118 0.32 -15.18 -8.53
N LYS A 119 0.26 -15.21 -7.20
CA LYS A 119 -1.00 -15.42 -6.48
C LYS A 119 -2.01 -14.31 -6.77
N VAL A 120 -1.56 -13.05 -6.78
CA VAL A 120 -2.40 -11.90 -7.14
C VAL A 120 -2.88 -12.05 -8.59
N LEU A 121 -1.98 -12.34 -9.53
CA LEU A 121 -2.31 -12.47 -10.95
C LEU A 121 -3.27 -13.64 -11.22
N ARG A 122 -3.16 -14.77 -10.52
CA ARG A 122 -4.12 -15.87 -10.62
C ARG A 122 -5.53 -15.47 -10.15
N HIS A 123 -5.62 -14.68 -9.09
CA HIS A 123 -6.90 -14.12 -8.67
C HIS A 123 -7.44 -13.14 -9.72
N ASP A 124 -6.60 -12.24 -10.22
CA ASP A 124 -6.99 -11.26 -11.24
C ASP A 124 -7.41 -11.93 -12.56
N GLU A 125 -6.75 -13.01 -12.94
CA GLU A 125 -7.13 -13.83 -14.11
C GLU A 125 -8.55 -14.40 -13.98
N GLN A 126 -8.94 -14.85 -12.78
CA GLN A 126 -10.28 -15.41 -12.53
C GLN A 126 -11.40 -14.36 -12.60
N ILE A 127 -11.10 -13.13 -12.27
CA ILE A 127 -12.09 -12.03 -12.25
C ILE A 127 -12.04 -11.17 -13.52
N ALA A 128 -11.03 -11.36 -14.39
CA ALA A 128 -10.95 -10.63 -15.66
C ALA A 128 -12.21 -10.84 -16.54
N PRO A 129 -12.66 -9.84 -17.32
CA PRO A 129 -11.98 -8.57 -17.57
C PRO A 129 -12.29 -7.47 -16.53
N PHE A 130 -11.37 -6.51 -16.37
CA PHE A 130 -11.54 -5.32 -15.55
C PHE A 130 -10.73 -4.14 -16.16
N ILE A 131 -11.05 -2.90 -15.74
CA ILE A 131 -10.38 -1.71 -16.23
C ILE A 131 -9.63 -1.05 -15.09
N ILE A 132 -8.30 -0.95 -15.19
CA ILE A 132 -7.48 -0.20 -14.23
C ILE A 132 -7.80 1.29 -14.37
N LYS A 133 -8.14 1.92 -13.26
CA LYS A 133 -8.33 3.37 -13.20
C LYS A 133 -7.07 4.07 -12.73
N GLU A 134 -6.49 3.59 -11.65
CA GLU A 134 -5.35 4.22 -10.98
C GLU A 134 -4.46 3.20 -10.30
N LEU A 135 -3.18 3.53 -10.18
CA LEU A 135 -2.15 2.74 -9.51
C LEU A 135 -1.28 3.68 -8.67
N GLU A 136 -1.08 3.35 -7.38
CA GLU A 136 -0.18 4.05 -6.46
C GLU A 136 -0.36 5.59 -6.45
N ASP A 137 -1.59 6.06 -6.73
CA ASP A 137 -1.85 7.50 -6.81
C ASP A 137 -1.99 8.09 -5.40
N ARG A 138 -1.20 9.13 -5.15
CA ARG A 138 -1.15 9.83 -3.85
C ARG A 138 -2.15 10.97 -3.75
N GLU A 139 -2.69 11.45 -4.87
CA GLU A 139 -3.48 12.67 -4.94
C GLU A 139 -4.93 12.45 -5.36
N ALA A 140 -5.23 11.34 -6.03
CA ALA A 140 -6.54 11.08 -6.61
C ALA A 140 -7.67 11.03 -5.57
N TYR A 141 -7.39 10.54 -4.36
CA TYR A 141 -8.38 10.36 -3.30
C TYR A 141 -7.95 11.12 -2.04
N THR A 142 -8.20 12.43 -2.04
CA THR A 142 -7.91 13.30 -0.90
C THR A 142 -9.17 14.07 -0.48
N PRO A 143 -10.22 13.37 0.00
CA PRO A 143 -11.45 14.03 0.39
C PRO A 143 -11.22 15.02 1.53
N LEU A 144 -11.98 16.11 1.49
CA LEU A 144 -11.95 17.16 2.49
C LEU A 144 -13.17 17.01 3.40
N PHE A 145 -12.96 16.96 4.69
CA PHE A 145 -14.00 16.85 5.70
C PHE A 145 -13.98 18.06 6.62
N SER A 146 -15.18 18.50 7.01
CA SER A 146 -15.34 19.48 8.10
C SER A 146 -15.56 18.72 9.40
N ILE A 147 -14.78 19.06 10.40
CA ILE A 147 -14.94 18.56 11.77
C ILE A 147 -15.09 19.75 12.72
N GLU A 148 -15.86 19.59 13.76
CA GLU A 148 -15.99 20.59 14.82
C GLU A 148 -14.97 20.29 15.94
N VAL A 149 -14.10 21.24 16.21
CA VAL A 149 -13.10 21.16 17.27
C VAL A 149 -13.25 22.38 18.16
N GLU A 150 -13.59 22.17 19.42
CA GLU A 150 -13.77 23.27 20.41
C GLU A 150 -14.74 24.39 19.92
N GLY A 151 -15.83 24.00 19.24
CA GLY A 151 -16.80 24.94 18.70
C GLY A 151 -16.35 25.71 17.45
N ARG A 152 -15.28 25.27 16.79
CA ARG A 152 -14.79 25.80 15.52
C ARG A 152 -14.82 24.73 14.45
N GLU A 153 -15.27 25.12 13.26
CA GLU A 153 -15.19 24.26 12.10
C GLU A 153 -13.77 24.22 11.55
N GLU A 154 -13.18 23.03 11.49
CA GLU A 154 -11.85 22.79 10.99
C GLU A 154 -11.91 21.86 9.76
N GLN A 155 -11.14 22.19 8.73
CA GLN A 155 -11.05 21.39 7.52
C GLN A 155 -9.92 20.37 7.65
N VAL A 156 -10.22 19.10 7.42
CA VAL A 156 -9.24 18.00 7.46
C VAL A 156 -9.27 17.26 6.13
N ARG A 157 -8.09 17.11 5.53
CA ARG A 157 -7.90 16.34 4.31
C ARG A 157 -7.43 14.94 4.65
N LEU A 158 -8.17 13.93 4.24
CA LEU A 158 -7.70 12.55 4.31
C LEU A 158 -6.74 12.27 3.14
N MET A 159 -5.68 11.54 3.41
CA MET A 159 -4.68 11.15 2.41
C MET A 159 -4.45 9.66 2.48
N GLY A 160 -4.42 9.01 1.33
CA GLY A 160 -4.07 7.60 1.23
C GLY A 160 -3.37 7.33 -0.10
N ILE A 161 -2.47 6.36 -0.10
CA ILE A 161 -1.99 5.77 -1.33
C ILE A 161 -2.79 4.49 -1.49
N ILE A 162 -3.60 4.44 -2.55
CA ILE A 162 -4.34 3.23 -2.90
C ILE A 162 -3.50 2.49 -3.94
N ASP A 163 -3.18 1.24 -3.66
CA ASP A 163 -2.29 0.46 -4.54
C ASP A 163 -2.89 0.30 -5.94
N ARG A 164 -4.20 0.01 -6.02
CA ARG A 164 -4.91 -0.08 -7.30
C ARG A 164 -6.40 0.23 -7.12
N VAL A 165 -6.92 1.03 -8.05
CA VAL A 165 -8.37 1.19 -8.26
C VAL A 165 -8.72 0.63 -9.62
N ASP A 166 -9.72 -0.25 -9.68
CA ASP A 166 -10.22 -0.78 -10.94
C ASP A 166 -11.75 -0.87 -10.99
N ILE A 167 -12.29 -1.05 -12.18
CA ILE A 167 -13.72 -1.29 -12.42
C ILE A 167 -13.90 -2.70 -12.95
N HIS A 168 -14.68 -3.49 -12.22
CA HIS A 168 -15.13 -4.82 -12.61
C HIS A 168 -16.64 -4.88 -12.51
N GLN A 169 -17.34 -5.31 -13.57
CA GLN A 169 -18.81 -5.41 -13.62
C GLN A 169 -19.52 -4.13 -13.14
N ASN A 170 -19.08 -2.96 -13.62
CA ASN A 170 -19.58 -1.64 -13.22
C ASN A 170 -19.45 -1.30 -11.72
N LYS A 171 -18.62 -2.02 -10.99
CA LYS A 171 -18.29 -1.73 -9.59
C LYS A 171 -16.85 -1.29 -9.46
N THR A 172 -16.63 -0.19 -8.76
CA THR A 172 -15.28 0.22 -8.36
C THR A 172 -14.75 -0.74 -7.29
N ARG A 173 -13.52 -1.23 -7.50
CA ARG A 173 -12.79 -2.01 -6.50
C ARG A 173 -11.55 -1.26 -6.07
N ILE A 174 -11.32 -1.24 -4.77
CA ILE A 174 -10.09 -0.77 -4.15
C ILE A 174 -9.31 -2.03 -3.79
N VAL A 175 -8.08 -2.11 -4.25
CA VAL A 175 -7.18 -3.24 -4.02
C VAL A 175 -5.96 -2.76 -3.28
N ASP A 176 -5.64 -3.43 -2.19
CA ASP A 176 -4.48 -3.17 -1.34
C ASP A 176 -3.70 -4.47 -1.18
N TYR A 177 -2.40 -4.46 -1.52
CA TYR A 177 -1.57 -5.65 -1.50
C TYR A 177 -0.91 -5.84 -0.15
N LYS A 178 -1.16 -6.97 0.51
CA LYS A 178 -0.59 -7.29 1.82
C LYS A 178 0.24 -8.56 1.76
N THR A 179 1.47 -8.48 2.26
CA THR A 179 2.37 -9.65 2.42
C THR A 179 2.35 -10.23 3.82
N GLY A 180 1.77 -9.49 4.77
CA GLY A 180 1.65 -9.87 6.18
C GLY A 180 0.45 -10.77 6.46
N LYS A 181 0.32 -11.16 7.74
CA LYS A 181 -0.87 -11.83 8.25
C LYS A 181 -1.83 -10.77 8.78
N ASP A 182 -2.96 -10.60 8.09
CA ASP A 182 -4.02 -9.71 8.52
C ASP A 182 -5.20 -10.49 9.12
N GLN A 183 -5.92 -9.83 10.03
CA GLN A 183 -7.17 -10.38 10.56
C GLN A 183 -8.30 -10.07 9.58
N LEU A 184 -8.88 -11.12 8.99
CA LEU A 184 -10.02 -11.00 8.06
C LEU A 184 -11.37 -10.89 8.77
N ARG A 185 -11.39 -10.97 10.09
CA ARG A 185 -12.62 -10.92 10.91
C ARG A 185 -12.48 -9.87 11.99
N TYR A 186 -13.56 -9.20 12.31
CA TYR A 186 -13.67 -8.27 13.43
C TYR A 186 -14.99 -8.58 14.19
N GLY A 187 -15.05 -8.23 15.46
CA GLY A 187 -16.22 -8.48 16.30
C GLY A 187 -17.35 -7.49 15.99
N ASP A 188 -17.05 -6.23 16.20
CA ASP A 188 -17.97 -5.12 15.97
C ASP A 188 -17.21 -3.87 15.50
N PHE A 189 -17.96 -2.86 15.07
CA PHE A 189 -17.38 -1.62 14.56
C PHE A 189 -16.73 -0.79 15.67
N GLU A 190 -17.31 -0.77 16.86
CA GLU A 190 -16.81 0.00 18.00
C GLU A 190 -15.46 -0.55 18.49
N GLY A 191 -15.29 -1.86 18.53
CA GLY A 191 -14.04 -2.53 18.92
C GLY A 191 -12.86 -2.26 17.98
N LEU A 192 -13.09 -1.74 16.77
CA LEU A 192 -12.01 -1.33 15.88
C LEU A 192 -11.26 -0.10 16.41
N PHE A 193 -11.89 0.71 17.23
CA PHE A 193 -11.36 1.95 17.78
C PHE A 193 -10.95 1.83 19.26
N ASP A 194 -11.08 0.65 19.85
CA ASP A 194 -10.70 0.39 21.23
C ASP A 194 -9.17 0.23 21.34
N GLU A 195 -8.53 1.14 22.06
CA GLU A 195 -7.08 1.10 22.33
C GLU A 195 -6.65 -0.13 23.14
N GLU A 196 -7.54 -0.67 23.99
CA GLU A 196 -7.27 -1.83 24.82
C GLU A 196 -7.51 -3.17 24.10
N ALA A 197 -8.15 -3.15 22.95
CA ALA A 197 -8.43 -4.36 22.18
C ALA A 197 -7.12 -5.00 21.67
N LYS A 198 -6.82 -6.19 22.18
CA LYS A 198 -5.68 -6.97 21.68
C LYS A 198 -5.89 -7.33 20.22
N GLY A 199 -5.07 -6.75 19.34
CA GLY A 199 -5.06 -7.08 17.93
C GLY A 199 -6.02 -6.23 17.10
N GLN A 200 -5.88 -4.90 17.15
CA GLN A 200 -6.60 -4.01 16.25
C GLN A 200 -6.44 -4.46 14.80
N ASN A 201 -7.56 -4.54 14.09
CA ASN A 201 -7.57 -4.91 12.68
C ASN A 201 -7.18 -3.69 11.81
N LYS A 202 -5.86 -3.46 11.72
CA LYS A 202 -5.29 -2.32 10.98
C LYS A 202 -5.64 -2.35 9.49
N ALA A 203 -5.72 -3.53 8.89
CA ALA A 203 -6.09 -3.69 7.50
C ALA A 203 -7.53 -3.27 7.25
N LEU A 204 -8.45 -3.64 8.15
CA LEU A 204 -9.85 -3.21 8.06
C LEU A 204 -9.98 -1.70 8.29
N LEU A 205 -9.30 -1.12 9.30
CA LEU A 205 -9.29 0.32 9.51
C LEU A 205 -8.79 1.07 8.27
N GLN A 206 -7.72 0.57 7.63
CA GLN A 206 -7.21 1.14 6.39
C GLN A 206 -8.23 1.02 5.25
N THR A 207 -8.93 -0.11 5.13
CA THR A 207 -9.98 -0.31 4.12
C THR A 207 -11.18 0.63 4.32
N LEU A 208 -11.54 0.90 5.56
CA LEU A 208 -12.62 1.86 5.89
C LEU A 208 -12.19 3.31 5.65
N PHE A 209 -10.90 3.57 5.68
CA PHE A 209 -10.34 4.88 5.44
C PHE A 209 -10.33 5.26 3.95
N TYR A 210 -10.27 4.28 3.05
CA TYR A 210 -10.32 4.46 1.59
C TYR A 210 -11.76 4.45 1.06
#